data_700e142a54d5867f5daec0c9f66778c2
#
_entry.id   700e142a54d5867f5daec0c9f66778c2
#
_cell.length_a   1.000
_cell.length_b   1.000
_cell.length_c   1.000
_cell.angle_alpha   90.00
_cell.angle_beta   90.00
_cell.angle_gamma   90.00
#
_symmetry.space_group_name_H-M   'P 1'
#
loop_
_entity.id
_entity.type
_entity.pdbx_description
1 polymer ?
#
loop_
_entity_poly.entity_id
_entity_poly.type
_entity_poly.pdbx_seq_one_letter_code
_entity_poly.pdbx_strand_id
1 'polypeptide(L)'
;MKSIVSILIILLAVIGCNSTKNIGTNSNDIVSRKISDTVKIANDSLEYEVIIIDPGFSSWINGRAFPRGYHSESYMKQKNIQFVTEWNIRAQNPYQYNPDLYTMRIDYDQNVNYGYEVNYLIYNYFIYFQNTFNQRLAGGFVPNR
;
A
#
# COMPACT_ATOMS: atom_id res chain seq x y z
N MET A 1 33.49 -31.17 42.62
CA MET A 1 33.98 -30.05 41.79
C MET A 1 33.52 -30.12 40.34
N LYS A 2 33.42 -31.28 39.68
CA LYS A 2 32.97 -31.36 38.27
C LYS A 2 31.50 -30.96 38.06
N SER A 3 30.61 -31.24 39.03
CA SER A 3 29.19 -30.90 38.92
C SER A 3 28.91 -29.39 39.04
N ILE A 4 29.69 -28.66 39.83
CA ILE A 4 29.54 -27.22 40.03
C ILE A 4 29.96 -26.45 38.74
N VAL A 5 31.01 -26.93 38.06
CA VAL A 5 31.47 -26.34 36.78
C VAL A 5 30.44 -26.55 35.68
N SER A 6 29.79 -27.72 35.64
CA SER A 6 28.72 -27.98 34.64
C SER A 6 27.49 -27.08 34.85
N ILE A 7 27.09 -26.83 36.09
CA ILE A 7 25.97 -25.94 36.42
C ILE A 7 26.31 -24.49 36.08
N LEU A 8 27.56 -24.05 36.29
CA LEU A 8 28.00 -22.70 35.94
C LEU A 8 28.00 -22.45 34.44
N ILE A 9 28.36 -23.48 33.63
CA ILE A 9 28.35 -23.37 32.18
C ILE A 9 26.91 -23.31 31.63
N ILE A 10 25.97 -24.01 32.22
CA ILE A 10 24.56 -23.98 31.84
C ILE A 10 23.92 -22.62 32.20
N LEU A 11 24.34 -22.01 33.35
CA LEU A 11 23.83 -20.72 33.76
C LEU A 11 24.31 -19.56 32.85
N LEU A 12 25.51 -19.69 32.27
CA LEU A 12 26.08 -18.70 31.34
C LEU A 12 25.43 -18.73 29.93
N ALA A 13 24.79 -19.84 29.55
CA ALA A 13 24.13 -19.99 28.27
C ALA A 13 22.75 -19.30 28.21
N VAL A 14 22.17 -18.86 29.31
CA VAL A 14 20.81 -18.28 29.38
C VAL A 14 20.81 -16.75 29.36
N ILE A 15 21.97 -16.07 29.41
CA ILE A 15 22.06 -14.59 29.45
C ILE A 15 22.28 -13.95 28.08
N GLY A 16 22.27 -14.74 27.01
CA GLY A 16 22.60 -14.26 25.67
C GLY A 16 21.43 -14.16 24.69
N CYS A 17 20.33 -13.49 25.01
CA CYS A 17 19.40 -13.00 24.00
C CYS A 17 18.37 -12.02 24.62
N ASN A 18 18.78 -10.80 24.90
CA ASN A 18 17.84 -9.70 25.06
C ASN A 18 18.45 -8.46 24.42
N SER A 19 18.47 -8.45 23.10
CA SER A 19 18.77 -7.26 22.32
C SER A 19 17.45 -6.57 21.97
N THR A 20 16.84 -5.92 22.94
CA THR A 20 15.78 -4.94 22.68
C THR A 20 16.44 -3.70 22.07
N LYS A 21 16.43 -3.63 20.77
CA LYS A 21 16.62 -2.38 20.04
C LYS A 21 15.45 -1.45 20.37
N ASN A 22 15.63 -0.54 21.29
CA ASN A 22 14.82 0.66 21.37
C ASN A 22 15.08 1.49 20.10
N ILE A 23 14.17 1.38 19.14
CA ILE A 23 14.09 2.33 18.03
C ILE A 23 13.22 3.46 18.52
N GLY A 24 13.85 4.62 18.65
CA GLY A 24 13.19 5.86 19.02
C GLY A 24 12.05 6.17 18.06
N THR A 25 10.95 6.54 18.66
CA THR A 25 9.73 7.00 18.03
C THR A 25 10.00 8.23 17.16
N ASN A 26 10.06 8.04 15.85
CA ASN A 26 9.70 9.09 14.89
C ASN A 26 8.49 8.58 14.12
N SER A 27 7.36 9.16 14.47
CA SER A 27 6.10 9.04 13.78
C SER A 27 6.29 9.46 12.32
N ASN A 28 6.31 8.50 11.42
CA ASN A 28 6.03 8.54 9.98
C ASN A 28 6.73 7.41 9.19
N ASP A 29 7.15 6.33 9.83
CA ASP A 29 7.69 5.20 9.10
C ASP A 29 6.57 4.34 8.51
N ILE A 30 6.12 4.73 7.34
CA ILE A 30 5.35 3.87 6.44
C ILE A 30 6.32 2.81 5.93
N VAL A 31 6.29 1.63 6.55
CA VAL A 31 7.12 0.50 6.11
C VAL A 31 6.54 -0.06 4.83
N SER A 32 7.05 0.41 3.70
CA SER A 32 6.81 -0.22 2.40
C SER A 32 7.62 -1.52 2.31
N ARG A 33 7.02 -2.66 2.65
CA ARG A 33 7.62 -3.98 2.41
C ARG A 33 7.33 -4.42 0.98
N LYS A 34 8.34 -4.43 0.17
CA LYS A 34 8.30 -4.95 -1.20
C LYS A 34 8.33 -6.49 -1.16
N ILE A 35 7.18 -7.13 -1.29
CA ILE A 35 7.07 -8.53 -1.72
C ILE A 35 6.92 -8.47 -3.25
N SER A 36 7.61 -9.29 -4.02
CA SER A 36 7.94 -9.11 -5.44
C SER A 36 6.82 -8.68 -6.40
N ASP A 37 5.54 -8.88 -6.06
CA ASP A 37 4.39 -8.51 -6.90
C ASP A 37 3.25 -7.87 -6.11
N THR A 38 3.49 -7.48 -4.86
CA THR A 38 2.48 -6.90 -3.97
C THR A 38 3.00 -5.61 -3.37
N VAL A 39 2.29 -4.52 -3.57
CA VAL A 39 2.53 -3.27 -2.86
C VAL A 39 1.64 -3.26 -1.63
N LYS A 40 2.25 -3.38 -0.46
CA LYS A 40 1.57 -3.37 0.83
C LYS A 40 1.93 -2.11 1.60
N ILE A 41 0.92 -1.38 2.07
CA ILE A 41 1.09 -0.23 2.93
C ILE A 41 0.19 -0.42 4.13
N ALA A 42 0.80 -0.46 5.28
CA ALA A 42 0.11 -0.45 6.55
C ALA A 42 0.26 0.95 7.18
N ASN A 43 -0.82 1.51 7.65
CA ASN A 43 -0.81 2.65 8.55
C ASN A 43 -1.25 2.15 9.92
N ASP A 44 -0.28 1.87 10.78
CA ASP A 44 -0.51 1.29 12.12
C ASP A 44 -1.38 2.18 13.01
N SER A 45 -1.45 3.47 12.73
CA SER A 45 -2.27 4.42 13.49
C SER A 45 -3.75 4.43 13.09
N LEU A 46 -4.08 3.87 11.92
CA LEU A 46 -5.42 3.88 11.37
C LEU A 46 -6.00 2.46 11.17
N GLU A 47 -5.24 1.41 11.51
CA GLU A 47 -5.61 0.00 11.25
C GLU A 47 -5.97 -0.28 9.77
N TYR A 48 -5.47 0.55 8.85
CA TYR A 48 -5.71 0.38 7.42
C TYR A 48 -4.50 -0.23 6.72
N GLU A 49 -4.79 -1.21 5.87
CA GLU A 49 -3.82 -1.83 5.00
C GLU A 49 -4.29 -1.76 3.55
N VAL A 50 -3.47 -1.17 2.67
CA VAL A 50 -3.69 -1.21 1.22
C VAL A 50 -2.80 -2.29 0.63
N ILE A 51 -3.41 -3.30 0.02
CA ILE A 51 -2.70 -4.38 -0.67
C ILE A 51 -3.04 -4.27 -2.16
N ILE A 52 -2.04 -3.95 -2.98
CA ILE A 52 -2.15 -3.97 -4.43
C ILE A 52 -1.35 -5.16 -4.95
N ILE A 53 -2.06 -6.16 -5.46
CA ILE A 53 -1.48 -7.39 -6.03
C ILE A 53 -1.56 -7.26 -7.55
N ASP A 54 -0.58 -6.59 -8.14
CA ASP A 54 -0.45 -6.46 -9.59
C ASP A 54 1.04 -6.42 -9.95
N PRO A 55 1.54 -7.45 -10.65
CA PRO A 55 2.97 -7.57 -10.97
C PRO A 55 3.53 -6.40 -11.78
N GLY A 56 2.69 -5.80 -12.65
CA GLY A 56 3.09 -4.67 -13.48
C GLY A 56 3.18 -3.35 -12.71
N PHE A 57 2.35 -3.19 -11.69
CA PHE A 57 2.27 -1.93 -10.95
C PHE A 57 3.56 -1.58 -10.21
N SER A 58 4.21 -2.55 -9.58
CA SER A 58 5.48 -2.31 -8.87
C SER A 58 6.57 -1.76 -9.79
N SER A 59 6.67 -2.27 -11.00
CA SER A 59 7.62 -1.77 -12.02
C SER A 59 7.19 -0.40 -12.54
N TRP A 60 5.90 -0.22 -12.78
CA TRP A 60 5.36 1.02 -13.32
C TRP A 60 5.54 2.19 -12.35
N ILE A 61 5.22 2.00 -11.06
CA ILE A 61 5.32 3.08 -10.07
C ILE A 61 6.75 3.53 -9.83
N ASN A 62 7.72 2.62 -9.94
CA ASN A 62 9.13 2.96 -9.78
C ASN A 62 9.76 3.61 -11.02
N GLY A 63 9.21 3.32 -12.21
CA GLY A 63 9.81 3.77 -13.47
C GLY A 63 9.05 4.86 -14.20
N ARG A 64 7.73 4.98 -13.98
CA ARG A 64 6.86 5.87 -14.76
C ARG A 64 6.08 6.89 -13.96
N ALA A 65 5.68 6.58 -12.72
CA ALA A 65 4.89 7.49 -11.91
C ALA A 65 5.62 8.82 -11.67
N PHE A 66 4.87 9.90 -11.55
CA PHE A 66 5.44 11.14 -11.04
C PHE A 66 5.99 10.94 -9.63
N PRO A 67 7.14 11.58 -9.31
CA PRO A 67 7.74 11.43 -8.00
C PRO A 67 6.82 11.99 -6.90
N ARG A 68 7.04 11.50 -5.69
CA ARG A 68 6.39 12.04 -4.50
C ARG A 68 6.61 13.55 -4.40
N GLY A 69 5.57 14.26 -3.97
CA GLY A 69 5.58 15.73 -3.92
C GLY A 69 5.11 16.42 -5.21
N TYR A 70 4.99 15.71 -6.33
CA TYR A 70 4.49 16.31 -7.57
C TYR A 70 3.01 16.73 -7.47
N HIS A 71 2.16 15.84 -6.93
CA HIS A 71 0.77 16.14 -6.64
C HIS A 71 0.58 16.33 -5.13
N SER A 72 -0.28 17.26 -4.75
CA SER A 72 -0.68 17.41 -3.34
C SER A 72 -1.57 16.22 -2.90
N GLU A 73 -1.56 15.93 -1.60
CA GLU A 73 -2.44 14.91 -1.03
C GLU A 73 -3.91 15.18 -1.33
N SER A 74 -4.36 16.43 -1.18
CA SER A 74 -5.73 16.84 -1.44
C SER A 74 -6.15 16.61 -2.90
N TYR A 75 -5.26 16.87 -3.85
CA TYR A 75 -5.52 16.59 -5.26
C TYR A 75 -5.71 15.09 -5.50
N MET A 76 -4.78 14.28 -4.98
CA MET A 76 -4.85 12.83 -5.15
C MET A 76 -6.09 12.24 -4.46
N LYS A 77 -6.42 12.71 -3.25
CA LYS A 77 -7.63 12.31 -2.52
C LYS A 77 -8.90 12.57 -3.34
N GLN A 78 -9.05 13.76 -3.91
CA GLN A 78 -10.20 14.09 -4.75
C GLN A 78 -10.31 13.17 -5.97
N LYS A 79 -9.18 12.89 -6.62
CA LYS A 79 -9.14 11.96 -7.76
C LYS A 79 -9.48 10.54 -7.35
N ASN A 80 -8.95 10.09 -6.22
CA ASN A 80 -9.24 8.76 -5.69
C ASN A 80 -10.74 8.56 -5.41
N ILE A 81 -11.39 9.55 -4.81
CA ILE A 81 -12.85 9.51 -4.60
C ILE A 81 -13.59 9.29 -5.94
N GLN A 82 -13.23 10.04 -6.99
CA GLN A 82 -13.85 9.90 -8.29
C GLN A 82 -13.60 8.51 -8.92
N PHE A 83 -12.35 8.05 -8.88
CA PHE A 83 -11.96 6.77 -9.45
C PHE A 83 -12.60 5.59 -8.72
N VAL A 84 -12.59 5.61 -7.38
CA VAL A 84 -13.22 4.57 -6.56
C VAL A 84 -14.73 4.54 -6.78
N THR A 85 -15.38 5.70 -6.85
CA THR A 85 -16.81 5.77 -7.12
C THR A 85 -17.15 5.09 -8.44
N GLU A 86 -16.46 5.44 -9.51
CA GLU A 86 -16.69 4.84 -10.83
C GLU A 86 -16.33 3.36 -10.86
N TRP A 87 -15.20 2.98 -10.25
CA TRP A 87 -14.82 1.57 -10.09
C TRP A 87 -15.93 0.76 -9.42
N ASN A 88 -16.45 1.26 -8.30
CA ASN A 88 -17.47 0.56 -7.52
C ASN A 88 -18.81 0.45 -8.26
N ILE A 89 -19.15 1.45 -9.09
CA ILE A 89 -20.29 1.35 -10.01
C ILE A 89 -20.08 0.21 -11.00
N ARG A 90 -18.89 0.10 -11.60
CA ARG A 90 -18.58 -0.95 -12.57
C ARG A 90 -18.53 -2.33 -11.95
N ALA A 91 -17.93 -2.46 -10.77
CA ALA A 91 -17.89 -3.73 -10.03
C ALA A 91 -19.29 -4.26 -9.66
N GLN A 92 -20.29 -3.39 -9.52
CA GLN A 92 -21.66 -3.76 -9.27
C GLN A 92 -22.47 -4.08 -10.54
N ASN A 93 -21.91 -3.82 -11.72
CA ASN A 93 -22.58 -3.99 -13.01
C ASN A 93 -21.81 -4.96 -13.95
N PRO A 94 -21.66 -6.24 -13.58
CA PRO A 94 -20.86 -7.21 -14.34
C PRO A 94 -21.42 -7.54 -15.74
N TYR A 95 -22.69 -7.23 -15.98
CA TYR A 95 -23.30 -7.38 -17.31
C TYR A 95 -22.87 -6.29 -18.30
N GLN A 96 -22.50 -5.12 -17.80
CA GLN A 96 -22.11 -3.97 -18.62
C GLN A 96 -20.60 -3.80 -18.69
N TYR A 97 -19.89 -4.16 -17.64
CA TYR A 97 -18.44 -4.00 -17.49
C TYR A 97 -17.77 -5.36 -17.29
N ASN A 98 -16.53 -5.48 -17.76
CA ASN A 98 -15.80 -6.73 -17.66
C ASN A 98 -15.52 -7.07 -16.18
N PRO A 99 -16.10 -8.19 -15.65
CA PRO A 99 -15.91 -8.56 -14.25
C PRO A 99 -14.47 -8.98 -13.92
N ASP A 100 -13.67 -9.38 -14.91
CA ASP A 100 -12.26 -9.71 -14.69
C ASP A 100 -11.41 -8.46 -14.38
N LEU A 101 -11.88 -7.27 -14.80
CA LEU A 101 -11.23 -6.01 -14.50
C LEU A 101 -11.73 -5.41 -13.18
N TYR A 102 -13.01 -5.57 -12.87
CA TYR A 102 -13.68 -4.97 -11.71
C TYR A 102 -14.14 -6.07 -10.74
N THR A 103 -13.18 -6.84 -10.24
CA THR A 103 -13.45 -8.09 -9.51
C THR A 103 -14.15 -7.88 -8.16
N MET A 104 -13.88 -6.77 -7.49
CA MET A 104 -14.46 -6.45 -6.17
C MET A 104 -14.60 -4.95 -5.99
N ARG A 105 -15.42 -4.58 -5.03
CA ARG A 105 -15.51 -3.18 -4.58
C ARG A 105 -14.25 -2.79 -3.82
N ILE A 106 -13.87 -1.53 -3.98
CA ILE A 106 -12.80 -0.91 -3.20
C ILE A 106 -13.44 -0.16 -2.03
N ASP A 107 -13.02 -0.48 -0.81
CA ASP A 107 -13.42 0.23 0.39
C ASP A 107 -12.50 1.43 0.59
N TYR A 108 -13.02 2.62 0.31
CA TYR A 108 -12.31 3.89 0.47
C TYR A 108 -13.29 4.94 0.99
N ASP A 109 -13.16 5.27 2.27
CA ASP A 109 -14.00 6.27 2.91
C ASP A 109 -13.38 7.68 2.75
N GLN A 110 -14.14 8.58 2.12
CA GLN A 110 -13.72 9.97 1.92
C GLN A 110 -13.49 10.75 3.22
N ASN A 111 -14.09 10.31 4.33
CA ASN A 111 -13.95 10.97 5.64
C ASN A 111 -12.71 10.53 6.40
N VAL A 112 -12.08 9.43 5.98
CA VAL A 112 -10.84 8.95 6.58
C VAL A 112 -9.65 9.72 6.01
N ASN A 113 -8.73 10.11 6.89
CA ASN A 113 -7.45 10.67 6.48
C ASN A 113 -6.41 9.54 6.35
N TYR A 114 -6.29 8.99 5.15
CA TYR A 114 -5.34 7.91 4.87
C TYR A 114 -3.88 8.36 4.82
N GLY A 115 -3.63 9.67 4.75
CA GLY A 115 -2.30 10.24 4.60
C GLY A 115 -1.79 10.20 3.15
N TYR A 116 -0.64 10.88 2.97
CA TYR A 116 -0.06 11.12 1.65
C TYR A 116 0.27 9.82 0.89
N GLU A 117 0.95 8.87 1.52
CA GLU A 117 1.43 7.65 0.84
C GLU A 117 0.31 6.74 0.36
N VAL A 118 -0.72 6.54 1.18
CA VAL A 118 -1.89 5.76 0.76
C VAL A 118 -2.57 6.42 -0.42
N ASN A 119 -2.82 7.74 -0.34
CA ASN A 119 -3.42 8.48 -1.44
C ASN A 119 -2.55 8.46 -2.71
N TYR A 120 -1.22 8.57 -2.56
CA TYR A 120 -0.28 8.49 -3.68
C TYR A 120 -0.33 7.13 -4.39
N LEU A 121 -0.38 6.05 -3.65
CA LEU A 121 -0.38 4.71 -4.24
C LEU A 121 -1.72 4.35 -4.89
N ILE A 122 -2.83 4.69 -4.25
CA ILE A 122 -4.17 4.49 -4.84
C ILE A 122 -4.31 5.32 -6.13
N TYR A 123 -3.91 6.59 -6.11
CA TYR A 123 -3.95 7.45 -7.28
C TYR A 123 -3.13 6.87 -8.44
N ASN A 124 -1.89 6.49 -8.18
CA ASN A 124 -1.00 5.95 -9.20
C ASN A 124 -1.46 4.57 -9.70
N TYR A 125 -2.07 3.75 -8.83
CA TYR A 125 -2.69 2.49 -9.28
C TYR A 125 -3.81 2.74 -10.29
N PHE A 126 -4.67 3.72 -10.05
CA PHE A 126 -5.72 4.06 -11.01
C PHE A 126 -5.17 4.65 -12.31
N ILE A 127 -4.10 5.43 -12.26
CA ILE A 127 -3.44 5.90 -13.49
C ILE A 127 -2.84 4.72 -14.27
N TYR A 128 -2.13 3.83 -13.59
CA TYR A 128 -1.60 2.60 -14.16
C TYR A 128 -2.70 1.74 -14.78
N PHE A 129 -3.75 1.44 -14.02
CA PHE A 129 -4.88 0.62 -14.46
C PHE A 129 -5.54 1.19 -15.72
N GLN A 130 -5.85 2.47 -15.72
CA GLN A 130 -6.52 3.13 -16.85
C GLN A 130 -5.66 3.07 -18.13
N ASN A 131 -4.35 3.23 -18.00
CA ASN A 131 -3.44 3.16 -19.14
C ASN A 131 -3.20 1.72 -19.60
N THR A 132 -3.01 0.78 -18.68
CA THR A 132 -2.70 -0.62 -18.98
C THR A 132 -3.89 -1.33 -19.63
N PHE A 133 -5.09 -1.10 -19.11
CA PHE A 133 -6.31 -1.77 -19.56
C PHE A 133 -7.18 -0.90 -20.48
N ASN A 134 -6.66 0.25 -20.92
CA ASN A 134 -7.37 1.20 -21.78
C ASN A 134 -8.76 1.59 -21.22
N GLN A 135 -8.83 1.85 -19.92
CA GLN A 135 -10.05 2.22 -19.23
C GLN A 135 -10.12 3.73 -18.97
N ARG A 136 -11.33 4.23 -18.69
CA ARG A 136 -11.61 5.61 -18.29
C ARG A 136 -12.56 5.58 -17.10
N LEU A 137 -12.04 5.81 -15.87
CA LEU A 137 -12.84 5.77 -14.64
C LEU A 137 -13.52 7.10 -14.32
N ALA A 138 -12.95 8.22 -14.70
CA ALA A 138 -13.60 9.51 -14.58
C ALA A 138 -13.47 10.23 -15.92
N GLY A 139 -14.48 10.97 -16.33
CA GLY A 139 -14.45 11.70 -17.59
C GLY A 139 -13.19 12.58 -17.71
N GLY A 140 -12.64 12.67 -18.91
CA GLY A 140 -11.51 13.51 -19.21
C GLY A 140 -10.20 12.78 -19.53
N PHE A 141 -9.11 13.55 -19.50
CA PHE A 141 -7.77 13.06 -19.84
C PHE A 141 -7.21 12.19 -18.73
N VAL A 142 -6.66 11.05 -19.09
CA VAL A 142 -5.85 10.20 -18.19
C VAL A 142 -4.39 10.48 -18.49
N PRO A 143 -3.60 10.94 -17.50
CA PRO A 143 -2.16 11.10 -17.67
C PRO A 143 -1.50 9.77 -18.05
N ASN A 144 -0.44 9.84 -18.88
CA ASN A 144 0.32 8.65 -19.24
C ASN A 144 1.26 8.19 -18.10
N ARG A 145 1.35 8.99 -17.05
CA ARG A 145 2.16 8.76 -15.86
C ARG A 145 1.66 9.59 -14.68
#